data_f161c6aab65530b3849b58a0e5c9f3dc
#
_entry.id   f161c6aab65530b3849b58a0e5c9f3dc
#
_cell.length_a   1.000
_cell.length_b   1.000
_cell.length_c   1.000
_cell.angle_alpha   90.00
_cell.angle_beta   90.00
_cell.angle_gamma   90.00
#
_symmetry.space_group_name_H-M   'P 1'
#
loop_
_entity.id
_entity.type
_entity.pdbx_description
1 polymer ?
#
loop_
_entity_poly.entity_id
_entity_poly.type
_entity_poly.pdbx_seq_one_letter_code
_entity_poly.pdbx_strand_id
1 'polypeptide(L)'
;VLDNVDAYQYFFGEEDLRYGLRENVKGNQLAKTPEFTADVNFIYETDLPSGNYLTAILQYVKRGKFMQRVSNNAIVDAIPAYDIVNVTIGIDFNNNLGLDLMLLNATDEDGVNSSMTDVFGVASTGLELIPPRQFMTRISYNF
;
A
#
# COMPACT_ATOMS: atom_id res chain seq x y z
N VAL A 1 -18.87 0.31 5.04
CA VAL A 1 -19.87 -0.72 5.41
C VAL A 1 -21.05 -0.62 4.45
N LEU A 2 -21.54 -1.76 3.94
CA LEU A 2 -22.67 -1.85 3.02
C LEU A 2 -24.00 -1.87 3.81
N ASP A 3 -24.30 -0.73 4.45
CA ASP A 3 -25.54 -0.56 5.19
C ASP A 3 -26.69 -0.16 4.25
N ASN A 4 -27.90 -0.58 4.57
CA ASN A 4 -29.14 -0.24 3.84
C ASN A 4 -29.21 -0.70 2.36
N VAL A 5 -28.37 -1.66 1.96
CA VAL A 5 -28.42 -2.24 0.62
C VAL A 5 -28.67 -3.73 0.75
N ASP A 6 -29.69 -4.24 0.08
CA ASP A 6 -29.84 -5.68 -0.14
C ASP A 6 -28.87 -6.08 -1.26
N ALA A 7 -27.61 -6.24 -0.88
CA ALA A 7 -26.52 -6.57 -1.78
C ALA A 7 -26.20 -8.07 -1.70
N TYR A 8 -26.08 -8.70 -2.85
CA TYR A 8 -25.70 -10.10 -2.98
C TYR A 8 -24.54 -10.20 -3.94
N GLN A 9 -23.57 -11.00 -3.59
CA GLN A 9 -22.52 -11.41 -4.51
C GLN A 9 -22.84 -12.77 -5.09
N TYR A 10 -22.69 -12.89 -6.39
CA TYR A 10 -22.81 -14.15 -7.11
C TYR A 10 -21.41 -14.71 -7.36
N PHE A 11 -21.17 -15.93 -6.90
CA PHE A 11 -19.99 -16.68 -7.25
C PHE A 11 -20.27 -17.39 -8.54
N PHE A 12 -19.53 -17.49 -9.55
CA PHE A 12 -19.62 -18.38 -10.72
C PHE A 12 -20.74 -18.13 -11.78
N GLY A 13 -21.32 -16.96 -11.91
CA GLY A 13 -22.19 -16.61 -13.04
C GLY A 13 -23.64 -17.13 -12.97
N GLU A 14 -24.35 -17.13 -14.10
CA GLU A 14 -25.81 -17.39 -14.14
C GLU A 14 -26.23 -18.81 -13.71
N GLU A 15 -25.35 -19.79 -13.89
CA GLU A 15 -25.65 -21.17 -13.46
C GLU A 15 -25.79 -21.29 -11.94
N ASP A 16 -25.05 -20.51 -11.20
CA ASP A 16 -25.07 -20.52 -9.74
C ASP A 16 -26.35 -19.90 -9.17
N LEU A 17 -27.03 -19.06 -9.95
CA LEU A 17 -28.37 -18.57 -9.60
C LEU A 17 -29.35 -19.72 -9.44
N ARG A 18 -29.21 -20.80 -10.21
CA ARG A 18 -30.06 -21.98 -10.15
C ARG A 18 -29.84 -22.78 -8.87
N TYR A 19 -28.63 -22.75 -8.32
CA TYR A 19 -28.25 -23.50 -7.11
C TYR A 19 -28.36 -22.65 -5.83
N GLY A 20 -28.78 -21.40 -5.93
CA GLY A 20 -28.98 -20.53 -4.76
C GLY A 20 -27.69 -20.14 -4.05
N LEU A 21 -26.54 -20.20 -4.73
CA LEU A 21 -25.25 -19.79 -4.20
C LEU A 21 -25.15 -18.25 -4.16
N ARG A 22 -25.94 -17.66 -3.28
CA ARG A 22 -25.94 -16.22 -3.03
C ARG A 22 -25.33 -15.97 -1.65
N GLU A 23 -24.40 -15.06 -1.57
CA GLU A 23 -23.88 -14.56 -0.30
C GLU A 23 -24.48 -13.19 0.00
N ASN A 24 -25.09 -13.04 1.16
CA ASN A 24 -25.55 -11.74 1.62
C ASN A 24 -24.33 -10.95 2.13
N VAL A 25 -24.03 -9.85 1.43
CA VAL A 25 -22.90 -8.97 1.75
C VAL A 25 -23.32 -7.71 2.51
N LYS A 26 -24.56 -7.64 2.98
CA LYS A 26 -25.05 -6.53 3.81
C LYS A 26 -24.25 -6.46 5.11
N GLY A 27 -23.77 -5.28 5.43
CA GLY A 27 -22.92 -5.06 6.63
C GLY A 27 -21.45 -5.36 6.42
N ASN A 28 -21.06 -5.92 5.27
CA ASN A 28 -19.66 -6.20 4.97
C ASN A 28 -18.87 -4.90 4.73
N GLN A 29 -17.57 -4.96 4.97
CA GLN A 29 -16.64 -3.88 4.64
C GLN A 29 -16.51 -3.77 3.12
N LEU A 30 -16.40 -2.57 2.61
CA LEU A 30 -16.08 -2.34 1.20
C LEU A 30 -14.73 -2.95 0.84
N ALA A 31 -14.66 -3.56 -0.35
CA ALA A 31 -13.42 -4.12 -0.86
C ALA A 31 -12.34 -3.04 -0.99
N LYS A 32 -11.09 -3.40 -0.69
CA LYS A 32 -9.89 -2.57 -0.85
C LYS A 32 -9.96 -1.22 -0.12
N THR A 33 -10.78 -1.13 0.92
CA THR A 33 -10.94 0.08 1.73
C THR A 33 -10.35 -0.17 3.13
N PRO A 34 -9.13 0.28 3.41
CA PRO A 34 -8.55 0.18 4.75
C PRO A 34 -9.39 0.91 5.78
N GLU A 35 -9.43 0.39 7.00
CA GLU A 35 -10.11 1.06 8.12
C GLU A 35 -9.48 2.41 8.46
N PHE A 36 -8.17 2.51 8.24
CA PHE A 36 -7.39 3.70 8.54
C PHE A 36 -6.15 3.75 7.65
N THR A 37 -5.78 4.94 7.18
CA THR A 37 -4.50 5.22 6.53
C THR A 37 -3.92 6.49 7.11
N ALA A 38 -2.59 6.53 7.30
CA ALA A 38 -1.85 7.72 7.68
C ALA A 38 -0.58 7.84 6.85
N ASP A 39 -0.23 9.06 6.51
CA ASP A 39 1.06 9.45 5.92
C ASP A 39 1.57 10.65 6.70
N VAL A 40 2.72 10.49 7.34
CA VAL A 40 3.34 11.54 8.16
C VAL A 40 4.75 11.78 7.64
N ASN A 41 5.03 13.02 7.29
CA ASN A 41 6.33 13.45 6.77
C ASN A 41 6.97 14.41 7.76
N PHE A 42 8.20 14.09 8.20
CA PHE A 42 9.09 15.00 8.90
C PHE A 42 10.14 15.49 7.93
N ILE A 43 10.17 16.80 7.70
CA ILE A 43 11.09 17.44 6.76
C ILE A 43 12.01 18.36 7.57
N TYR A 44 13.30 18.17 7.39
CA TYR A 44 14.33 19.04 7.92
C TYR A 44 15.16 19.61 6.79
N GLU A 45 15.30 20.92 6.76
CA GLU A 45 16.00 21.67 5.72
C GLU A 45 16.94 22.69 6.35
N THR A 46 18.16 22.81 5.81
CA THR A 46 19.12 23.78 6.33
C THR A 46 20.20 24.13 5.29
N ASP A 47 20.67 25.37 5.35
CA ASP A 47 21.89 25.78 4.66
C ASP A 47 23.11 25.23 5.41
N LEU A 48 24.03 24.65 4.65
CA LEU A 48 25.31 24.20 5.17
C LEU A 48 26.36 25.31 5.08
N PRO A 49 27.35 25.36 5.99
CA PRO A 49 28.43 26.36 5.96
C PRO A 49 29.22 26.40 4.64
N SER A 50 29.18 25.31 3.86
CA SER A 50 29.79 25.20 2.53
C SER A 50 29.03 25.94 1.42
N GLY A 51 27.86 26.52 1.72
CA GLY A 51 26.96 27.13 0.74
C GLY A 51 26.05 26.12 0.01
N ASN A 52 26.07 24.87 0.42
CA ASN A 52 25.15 23.83 -0.08
C ASN A 52 23.87 23.82 0.76
N TYR A 53 22.81 23.18 0.22
CA TYR A 53 21.55 23.01 0.91
C TYR A 53 21.28 21.56 1.22
N LEU A 54 20.90 21.24 2.45
CA LEU A 54 20.58 19.91 2.92
C LEU A 54 19.09 19.78 3.15
N THR A 55 18.52 18.72 2.59
CA THR A 55 17.14 18.28 2.87
C THR A 55 17.16 16.87 3.43
N ALA A 56 16.49 16.64 4.55
CA ALA A 56 16.26 15.30 5.09
C ALA A 56 14.77 15.07 5.30
N ILE A 57 14.23 13.97 4.78
CA ILE A 57 12.84 13.60 4.87
C ILE A 57 12.73 12.22 5.50
N LEU A 58 11.95 12.13 6.57
CA LEU A 58 11.51 10.88 7.16
C LEU A 58 9.99 10.76 6.93
N GLN A 59 9.58 9.78 6.13
CA GLN A 59 8.19 9.47 5.88
C GLN A 59 7.78 8.20 6.63
N TYR A 60 6.67 8.27 7.36
CA TYR A 60 6.01 7.13 7.97
C TYR A 60 4.63 6.95 7.33
N VAL A 61 4.40 5.79 6.72
CA VAL A 61 3.13 5.43 6.08
C VAL A 61 2.53 4.26 6.84
N LYS A 62 1.30 4.38 7.28
CA LYS A 62 0.54 3.29 7.89
C LYS A 62 -0.69 2.97 7.04
N ARG A 63 -0.89 1.67 6.78
CA ARG A 63 -2.10 1.15 6.15
C ARG A 63 -2.78 0.18 7.11
N GLY A 64 -4.03 0.46 7.48
CA GLY A 64 -4.86 -0.43 8.29
C GLY A 64 -5.25 -1.68 7.55
N LYS A 65 -5.73 -2.69 8.26
CA LYS A 65 -6.29 -3.89 7.67
C LYS A 65 -7.48 -3.57 6.77
N PHE A 66 -7.70 -4.39 5.77
CA PHE A 66 -8.85 -4.28 4.88
C PHE A 66 -9.24 -5.62 4.27
N MET A 67 -10.40 -5.67 3.63
CA MET A 67 -10.86 -6.84 2.91
C MET A 67 -10.60 -6.68 1.41
N GLN A 68 -10.06 -7.71 0.77
CA GLN A 68 -9.77 -7.71 -0.66
C GLN A 68 -11.04 -7.72 -1.51
N ARG A 69 -12.08 -8.45 -1.06
CA ARG A 69 -13.37 -8.60 -1.75
C ARG A 69 -14.53 -8.26 -0.81
N VAL A 70 -15.69 -7.97 -1.39
CA VAL A 70 -16.92 -7.66 -0.62
C VAL A 70 -17.51 -8.85 0.11
N SER A 71 -17.11 -10.09 -0.23
CA SER A 71 -17.43 -11.31 0.51
C SER A 71 -16.91 -11.31 1.94
N ASN A 72 -15.83 -10.56 2.19
CA ASN A 72 -15.20 -10.45 3.51
C ASN A 72 -14.86 -11.82 4.14
N ASN A 73 -14.42 -12.77 3.32
CA ASN A 73 -13.97 -14.05 3.82
C ASN A 73 -12.65 -13.86 4.60
N ALA A 74 -12.69 -14.11 5.92
CA ALA A 74 -11.56 -13.85 6.79
C ALA A 74 -10.30 -14.67 6.47
N ILE A 75 -10.43 -15.80 5.75
CA ILE A 75 -9.31 -16.68 5.43
C ILE A 75 -8.57 -16.20 4.19
N VAL A 76 -9.29 -15.73 3.16
CA VAL A 76 -8.72 -15.44 1.85
C VAL A 76 -8.79 -13.97 1.44
N ASP A 77 -9.61 -13.16 2.12
CA ASP A 77 -9.83 -11.74 1.78
C ASP A 77 -9.19 -10.78 2.77
N ALA A 78 -8.85 -11.24 3.98
CA ALA A 78 -8.29 -10.35 4.99
C ALA A 78 -6.83 -10.00 4.66
N ILE A 79 -6.58 -8.73 4.44
CA ILE A 79 -5.23 -8.17 4.25
C ILE A 79 -4.81 -7.50 5.57
N PRO A 80 -3.70 -7.94 6.19
CA PRO A 80 -3.23 -7.37 7.45
C PRO A 80 -2.77 -5.92 7.29
N ALA A 81 -2.76 -5.19 8.39
CA ALA A 81 -2.16 -3.86 8.44
C ALA A 81 -0.64 -3.95 8.33
N TYR A 82 -0.03 -2.91 7.75
CA TYR A 82 1.42 -2.75 7.72
C TYR A 82 1.84 -1.29 7.80
N ASP A 83 3.10 -1.04 8.12
CA ASP A 83 3.69 0.29 8.13
C ASP A 83 5.04 0.32 7.41
N ILE A 84 5.30 1.42 6.71
CA ILE A 84 6.51 1.64 5.93
C ILE A 84 7.21 2.89 6.45
N VAL A 85 8.52 2.81 6.59
CA VAL A 85 9.38 3.96 6.84
C VAL A 85 10.25 4.21 5.61
N ASN A 86 10.23 5.43 5.09
CA ASN A 86 11.11 5.86 4.03
C ASN A 86 12.01 7.00 4.54
N VAL A 87 13.26 7.01 4.10
CA VAL A 87 14.22 8.07 4.42
C VAL A 87 14.81 8.62 3.13
N THR A 88 14.84 9.93 3.01
CA THR A 88 15.52 10.63 1.89
C THR A 88 16.47 11.66 2.48
N ILE A 89 17.70 11.69 1.97
CA ILE A 89 18.69 12.72 2.25
C ILE A 89 19.13 13.31 0.92
N GLY A 90 18.88 14.60 0.73
CA GLY A 90 19.26 15.36 -0.46
C GLY A 90 20.29 16.44 -0.13
N ILE A 91 21.24 16.64 -1.02
CA ILE A 91 22.18 17.77 -0.98
C ILE A 91 22.16 18.47 -2.34
N ASP A 92 21.81 19.74 -2.33
CA ASP A 92 21.96 20.61 -3.45
C ASP A 92 23.27 21.41 -3.29
N PHE A 93 24.19 21.17 -4.21
CA PHE A 93 25.48 21.86 -4.23
C PHE A 93 25.35 23.19 -4.94
N ASN A 94 26.16 24.16 -4.51
CA ASN A 94 26.18 25.53 -5.07
C ASN A 94 26.64 25.61 -6.55
N ASN A 95 27.05 24.48 -7.14
CA ASN A 95 27.46 24.35 -8.55
C ASN A 95 26.36 23.71 -9.45
N ASN A 96 25.12 23.84 -9.07
CA ASN A 96 23.94 23.31 -9.78
C ASN A 96 23.82 21.77 -9.80
N LEU A 97 24.65 21.06 -9.03
CA LEU A 97 24.56 19.59 -8.86
C LEU A 97 23.67 19.27 -7.67
N GLY A 98 22.79 18.30 -7.81
CA GLY A 98 21.99 17.72 -6.74
C GLY A 98 22.28 16.23 -6.58
N LEU A 99 22.28 15.75 -5.35
CA LEU A 99 22.43 14.34 -4.98
C LEU A 99 21.38 13.96 -3.96
N ASP A 100 20.54 12.99 -4.27
CA ASP A 100 19.59 12.38 -3.32
C ASP A 100 19.95 10.92 -3.06
N LEU A 101 19.94 10.54 -1.81
CA LEU A 101 20.03 9.17 -1.32
C LEU A 101 18.68 8.81 -0.70
N MET A 102 18.08 7.72 -1.16
CA MET A 102 16.75 7.28 -0.69
C MET A 102 16.84 5.85 -0.19
N LEU A 103 16.31 5.64 1.00
CA LEU A 103 16.08 4.32 1.58
C LEU A 103 14.58 4.11 1.69
N LEU A 104 14.01 3.31 0.79
CA LEU A 104 12.60 2.96 0.77
C LEU A 104 12.38 1.67 1.55
N ASN A 105 11.26 1.60 2.26
CA ASN A 105 10.95 0.48 3.17
C ASN A 105 12.14 0.15 4.08
N ALA A 106 12.59 1.15 4.85
CA ALA A 106 13.80 1.04 5.70
C ALA A 106 13.71 -0.09 6.74
N THR A 107 12.52 -0.43 7.18
CA THR A 107 12.21 -1.50 8.13
C THR A 107 12.19 -2.89 7.49
N ASP A 108 12.22 -2.97 6.16
CA ASP A 108 12.10 -4.22 5.38
C ASP A 108 10.80 -4.98 5.69
N GLU A 109 9.71 -4.23 5.74
CA GLU A 109 8.38 -4.76 6.04
C GLU A 109 7.87 -5.62 4.87
N ASP A 110 7.35 -6.81 5.17
CA ASP A 110 6.74 -7.75 4.21
C ASP A 110 5.22 -7.52 4.10
N GLY A 111 4.79 -6.30 3.92
CA GLY A 111 3.37 -5.95 3.81
C GLY A 111 2.70 -6.57 2.59
N VAL A 112 1.44 -6.96 2.73
CA VAL A 112 0.62 -7.45 1.61
C VAL A 112 -0.15 -6.28 1.01
N ASN A 113 0.07 -6.00 -0.28
CA ASN A 113 -0.63 -4.95 -1.02
C ASN A 113 -1.99 -5.41 -1.52
N SER A 114 -2.07 -6.62 -2.02
CA SER A 114 -3.32 -7.23 -2.50
C SER A 114 -3.25 -8.75 -2.49
N SER A 115 -4.41 -9.40 -2.65
CA SER A 115 -4.50 -10.84 -2.90
C SER A 115 -5.39 -11.12 -4.10
N MET A 116 -5.08 -12.20 -4.82
CA MET A 116 -5.89 -12.69 -5.92
C MET A 116 -6.17 -14.17 -5.70
N THR A 117 -7.45 -14.54 -5.61
CA THR A 117 -7.85 -15.95 -5.51
C THR A 117 -8.32 -16.43 -6.88
N ASP A 118 -7.76 -17.55 -7.32
CA ASP A 118 -8.20 -18.22 -8.55
C ASP A 118 -9.64 -18.73 -8.38
N VAL A 119 -10.52 -18.28 -9.26
CA VAL A 119 -11.94 -18.66 -9.26
C VAL A 119 -12.24 -19.85 -10.17
N PHE A 120 -11.25 -20.31 -10.95
CA PHE A 120 -11.48 -21.29 -12.03
C PHE A 120 -11.01 -22.72 -11.72
N GLY A 121 -10.47 -23.01 -10.54
CA GLY A 121 -10.15 -24.40 -10.36
C GLY A 121 -9.45 -24.83 -9.11
N VAL A 122 -8.31 -24.27 -8.78
CA VAL A 122 -7.47 -24.79 -7.68
C VAL A 122 -7.65 -24.06 -6.36
N ALA A 123 -8.51 -23.03 -6.32
CA ALA A 123 -8.78 -22.18 -5.15
C ALA A 123 -7.48 -21.65 -4.48
N SER A 124 -6.42 -21.48 -5.26
CA SER A 124 -5.17 -20.92 -4.75
C SER A 124 -5.29 -19.40 -4.60
N THR A 125 -4.68 -18.86 -3.55
CA THR A 125 -4.59 -17.43 -3.31
C THR A 125 -3.15 -16.97 -3.48
N GLY A 126 -2.90 -16.12 -4.50
CA GLY A 126 -1.66 -15.42 -4.69
C GLY A 126 -1.65 -14.12 -3.87
N LEU A 127 -0.51 -13.76 -3.32
CA LEU A 127 -0.30 -12.50 -2.61
C LEU A 127 0.62 -11.60 -3.42
N GLU A 128 0.25 -10.33 -3.53
CA GLU A 128 1.12 -9.27 -4.02
C GLU A 128 1.72 -8.56 -2.82
N LEU A 129 3.03 -8.65 -2.67
CA LEU A 129 3.76 -7.98 -1.59
C LEU A 129 4.12 -6.55 -1.99
N ILE A 130 4.31 -5.68 -1.00
CA ILE A 130 4.97 -4.39 -1.21
C ILE A 130 6.43 -4.61 -1.61
N PRO A 131 7.08 -3.64 -2.31
CA PRO A 131 8.50 -3.74 -2.60
C PRO A 131 9.34 -3.91 -1.32
N PRO A 132 10.36 -4.78 -1.32
CA PRO A 132 11.29 -4.91 -0.21
C PRO A 132 12.10 -3.62 -0.03
N ARG A 133 12.94 -3.58 0.99
CA ARG A 133 13.86 -2.46 1.20
C ARG A 133 14.71 -2.17 -0.05
N GLN A 134 14.74 -0.91 -0.45
CA GLN A 134 15.44 -0.47 -1.64
C GLN A 134 16.30 0.75 -1.34
N PHE A 135 17.52 0.74 -1.91
CA PHE A 135 18.38 1.90 -1.95
C PHE A 135 18.32 2.52 -3.35
N MET A 136 18.09 3.81 -3.41
CA MET A 136 18.06 4.57 -4.65
C MET A 136 18.96 5.79 -4.54
N THR A 137 19.61 6.15 -5.64
CA THR A 137 20.40 7.38 -5.75
C THR A 137 19.91 8.15 -6.98
N ARG A 138 19.69 9.44 -6.80
CA ARG A 138 19.40 10.37 -7.90
C ARG A 138 20.47 11.44 -7.95
N ILE A 139 21.02 11.67 -9.15
CA ILE A 139 21.93 12.76 -9.44
C ILE A 139 21.22 13.68 -10.42
N SER A 140 21.18 14.96 -10.14
CA SER A 140 20.58 15.99 -10.99
C SER A 140 21.59 17.10 -11.28
N TYR A 141 21.48 17.71 -12.47
CA TYR A 141 22.27 18.86 -12.84
C TYR A 141 21.38 19.89 -13.56
N ASN A 142 21.39 21.13 -13.09
CA ASN A 142 20.63 22.22 -13.68
C ASN A 142 21.57 23.08 -14.55
N PHE A 143 21.20 23.25 -15.83
CA PHE A 143 21.99 24.03 -16.80
C PHE A 143 21.70 25.52 -16.70
#